data_4f1b4618b4583d3ddeec7f1a3d38c68c
#
_entry.id   4f1b4618b4583d3ddeec7f1a3d38c68c
#
_cell.length_a   1.000
_cell.length_b   1.000
_cell.length_c   1.000
_cell.angle_alpha   90.00
_cell.angle_beta   90.00
_cell.angle_gamma   90.00
#
_symmetry.space_group_name_H-M   'P 1'
#
loop_
_entity.id
_entity.type
_entity.pdbx_description
1 polymer ?
#
loop_
_entity_poly.entity_id
_entity_poly.type
_entity_poly.pdbx_seq_one_letter_code
_entity_poly.pdbx_strand_id
1 'polypeptide(L)'
;MSFIISLKGIERFYDVGGEVVRALDGLDLNISANEYISIMGPSGSGKSTLMNIIGCLDTPTNGTYEFENEYVHEMNEGQLASIRNRKIGFVFQTFNLLPKSSALRNVEVPLIYANISKKERIDRAKQSLID
;
A
#
# COMPACT_ATOMS: atom_id res chain seq x y z
N MET A 1 -1.40 -19.10 -15.31
CA MET A 1 -0.64 -17.89 -14.94
C MET A 1 -0.95 -17.52 -13.50
N SER A 2 0.07 -17.33 -12.72
CA SER A 2 -0.10 -16.84 -11.35
C SER A 2 -0.02 -15.32 -11.36
N PHE A 3 -1.01 -14.67 -10.77
CA PHE A 3 -1.00 -13.23 -10.53
C PHE A 3 -0.30 -12.93 -9.19
N ILE A 4 0.48 -11.85 -9.13
CA ILE A 4 1.05 -11.37 -7.87
C ILE A 4 -0.03 -10.67 -7.03
N ILE A 5 -0.98 -10.00 -7.69
CA ILE A 5 -2.15 -9.38 -7.07
C ILE A 5 -3.40 -9.81 -7.84
N SER A 6 -4.43 -10.21 -7.11
CA SER A 6 -5.76 -10.47 -7.65
C SER A 6 -6.81 -9.80 -6.80
N LEU A 7 -7.56 -8.91 -7.43
CA LEU A 7 -8.72 -8.22 -6.85
C LEU A 7 -9.98 -8.72 -7.54
N LYS A 8 -11.00 -9.12 -6.78
CA LYS A 8 -12.29 -9.59 -7.32
C LYS A 8 -13.44 -8.95 -6.57
N GLY A 9 -14.31 -8.28 -7.30
CA GLY A 9 -15.49 -7.64 -6.76
C GLY A 9 -15.19 -6.63 -5.66
N ILE A 10 -14.09 -5.91 -5.75
CA ILE A 10 -13.67 -4.97 -4.71
C ILE A 10 -14.64 -3.81 -4.63
N GLU A 11 -15.19 -3.62 -3.45
CA GLU A 11 -16.05 -2.50 -3.09
C GLU A 11 -15.43 -1.73 -1.93
N ARG A 12 -15.50 -0.43 -2.00
CA ARG A 12 -15.15 0.45 -0.88
C ARG A 12 -16.17 1.55 -0.74
N PHE A 13 -16.89 1.51 0.36
CA PHE A 13 -17.95 2.45 0.69
C PHE A 13 -17.55 3.27 1.90
N TYR A 14 -17.85 4.57 1.84
CA TYR A 14 -17.65 5.50 2.95
C TYR A 14 -19.01 6.10 3.33
N ASP A 15 -19.26 6.21 4.62
CA ASP A 15 -20.38 6.98 5.15
C ASP A 15 -19.90 8.42 5.39
N VAL A 16 -20.48 9.35 4.66
CA VAL A 16 -20.17 10.78 4.77
C VAL A 16 -21.47 11.52 5.09
N GLY A 17 -21.64 11.84 6.37
CA GLY A 17 -22.82 12.60 6.82
C GLY A 17 -24.17 11.92 6.58
N GLY A 18 -24.21 10.59 6.66
CA GLY A 18 -25.42 9.78 6.43
C GLY A 18 -25.66 9.40 4.97
N GLU A 19 -24.80 9.82 4.04
CA GLU A 19 -24.80 9.38 2.66
C GLU A 19 -23.67 8.38 2.41
N VAL A 20 -23.97 7.29 1.71
CA VAL A 20 -22.98 6.28 1.34
C VAL A 20 -22.34 6.66 0.01
N VAL A 21 -21.03 6.93 0.08
CA VAL A 21 -20.20 7.16 -1.11
C VAL A 21 -19.56 5.84 -1.53
N ARG A 22 -19.86 5.39 -2.74
CA ARG A 22 -19.29 4.19 -3.34
C ARG A 22 -18.04 4.56 -4.13
N ALA A 23 -16.90 4.57 -3.46
CA ALA A 23 -15.62 4.92 -4.08
C ALA A 23 -15.15 3.84 -5.05
N LEU A 24 -15.37 2.57 -4.71
CA LEU A 24 -15.19 1.40 -5.59
C LEU A 24 -16.46 0.56 -5.50
N ASP A 25 -16.96 0.10 -6.64
CA ASP A 25 -18.24 -0.60 -6.74
C ASP A 25 -18.11 -1.85 -7.61
N GLY A 26 -17.40 -2.85 -7.12
CA GLY A 26 -17.25 -4.16 -7.77
C GLY A 26 -16.12 -4.22 -8.81
N LEU A 27 -14.93 -3.76 -8.46
CA LEU A 27 -13.78 -3.73 -9.35
C LEU A 27 -13.03 -5.07 -9.35
N ASP A 28 -12.68 -5.55 -10.54
CA ASP A 28 -11.77 -6.68 -10.75
C ASP A 28 -10.47 -6.20 -11.38
N LEU A 29 -9.34 -6.68 -10.88
CA LEU A 29 -8.01 -6.38 -11.40
C LEU A 29 -7.05 -7.51 -11.08
N ASN A 30 -6.30 -7.97 -12.08
CA ASN A 30 -5.22 -8.92 -11.88
C ASN A 30 -3.90 -8.29 -12.34
N ILE A 31 -2.86 -8.47 -11.55
CA ILE A 31 -1.52 -7.96 -11.84
C ILE A 31 -0.54 -9.14 -11.81
N SER A 32 0.19 -9.31 -12.89
CA SER A 32 1.24 -10.34 -13.01
C SER A 32 2.57 -9.84 -12.46
N ALA A 33 3.48 -10.75 -12.15
CA ALA A 33 4.84 -10.38 -11.77
C ALA A 33 5.54 -9.64 -12.93
N ASN A 34 6.34 -8.62 -12.60
CA ASN A 34 7.05 -7.76 -13.56
C ASN A 34 6.14 -6.98 -14.52
N GLU A 35 4.88 -6.81 -14.17
CA GLU A 35 3.94 -6.02 -14.97
C GLU A 35 3.98 -4.54 -14.54
N TYR A 36 3.86 -3.65 -15.53
CA TYR A 36 3.76 -2.22 -15.35
C TYR A 36 2.34 -1.76 -15.71
N ILE A 37 1.64 -1.16 -14.74
CA ILE A 37 0.23 -0.78 -14.89
C ILE A 37 0.05 0.72 -14.66
N SER A 38 -0.74 1.36 -15.52
CA SER A 38 -1.24 2.72 -15.31
C SER A 38 -2.73 2.70 -14.99
N ILE A 39 -3.10 3.42 -13.91
CA ILE A 39 -4.50 3.63 -13.54
C ILE A 39 -4.87 5.07 -13.88
N MET A 40 -5.80 5.24 -14.79
CA MET A 40 -6.23 6.55 -15.28
C MET A 40 -7.74 6.75 -15.06
N GLY A 41 -8.13 7.98 -14.89
CA GLY A 41 -9.52 8.37 -14.73
C GLY A 41 -9.65 9.81 -14.23
N PRO A 42 -10.85 10.41 -14.32
CA PRO A 42 -11.09 11.76 -13.81
C PRO A 42 -10.98 11.81 -12.28
N SER A 43 -10.83 13.02 -11.73
CA SER A 43 -10.85 13.25 -10.30
C SER A 43 -12.16 12.70 -9.70
N GLY A 44 -12.06 12.00 -8.57
CA GLY A 44 -13.21 11.36 -7.91
C GLY A 44 -13.64 10.01 -8.50
N SER A 45 -12.86 9.42 -9.43
CA SER A 45 -13.15 8.11 -10.01
C SER A 45 -12.72 6.90 -9.16
N GLY A 46 -12.11 7.13 -8.00
CA GLY A 46 -11.67 6.06 -7.08
C GLY A 46 -10.21 5.61 -7.22
N LYS A 47 -9.40 6.29 -8.04
CA LYS A 47 -7.98 5.93 -8.24
C LYS A 47 -7.19 5.87 -6.94
N SER A 48 -7.29 6.91 -6.10
CA SER A 48 -6.57 6.97 -4.81
C SER A 48 -7.06 5.90 -3.84
N THR A 49 -8.36 5.65 -3.83
CA THR A 49 -8.97 4.56 -3.02
C THR A 49 -8.42 3.20 -3.44
N LEU A 50 -8.37 2.93 -4.74
CA LEU A 50 -7.81 1.69 -5.27
C LEU A 50 -6.32 1.54 -4.92
N MET A 51 -5.53 2.60 -5.07
CA MET A 51 -4.12 2.60 -4.71
C MET A 51 -3.90 2.33 -3.21
N ASN A 52 -4.75 2.90 -2.35
CA ASN A 52 -4.68 2.66 -0.91
C ASN A 52 -5.01 1.20 -0.56
N ILE A 53 -5.97 0.59 -1.23
CA ILE A 53 -6.31 -0.83 -1.03
C ILE A 53 -5.17 -1.73 -1.53
N ILE A 54 -4.66 -1.50 -2.73
CA ILE A 54 -3.50 -2.26 -3.26
C ILE A 54 -2.30 -2.11 -2.33
N GLY A 55 -2.06 -0.91 -1.83
CA GLY A 55 -0.96 -0.62 -0.91
C GLY A 55 -1.18 -1.07 0.54
N CYS A 56 -2.27 -1.77 0.84
CA CYS A 56 -2.62 -2.20 2.20
C CYS A 56 -2.72 -1.04 3.22
N LEU A 57 -2.99 0.18 2.75
CA LEU A 57 -3.25 1.35 3.59
C LEU A 57 -4.73 1.46 4.00
N ASP A 58 -5.60 0.78 3.29
CA ASP A 58 -7.02 0.65 3.56
C ASP A 58 -7.47 -0.77 3.24
N THR A 59 -8.64 -1.15 3.72
CA THR A 59 -9.24 -2.46 3.47
C THR A 59 -10.51 -2.32 2.64
N PRO A 60 -10.84 -3.28 1.76
CA PRO A 60 -12.09 -3.25 1.03
C PRO A 60 -13.28 -3.45 1.98
N THR A 61 -14.43 -2.87 1.64
CA THR A 61 -15.70 -3.13 2.32
C THR A 61 -16.20 -4.54 2.00
N ASN A 62 -16.12 -4.91 0.72
CA ASN A 62 -16.45 -6.24 0.20
C ASN A 62 -15.47 -6.63 -0.91
N GLY A 63 -15.52 -7.88 -1.30
CA GLY A 63 -14.66 -8.44 -2.34
C GLY A 63 -13.47 -9.18 -1.76
N THR A 64 -12.66 -9.74 -2.64
CA THR A 64 -11.47 -10.50 -2.26
C THR A 64 -10.22 -9.85 -2.80
N TYR A 65 -9.22 -9.70 -1.95
CA TYR A 65 -7.88 -9.23 -2.32
C TYR A 65 -6.86 -10.30 -1.93
N GLU A 66 -6.21 -10.85 -2.94
CA GLU A 66 -5.14 -11.83 -2.80
C GLU A 66 -3.82 -11.23 -3.27
N PHE A 67 -2.79 -11.32 -2.44
CA PHE A 67 -1.44 -10.86 -2.71
C PHE A 67 -0.45 -11.99 -2.44
N GLU A 68 0.29 -12.42 -3.47
CA GLU A 68 1.21 -13.56 -3.41
C GLU A 68 0.59 -14.81 -2.75
N ASN A 69 -0.65 -15.15 -3.14
CA ASN A 69 -1.45 -16.26 -2.61
C ASN A 69 -1.87 -16.12 -1.13
N GLU A 70 -1.82 -14.93 -0.57
CA GLU A 70 -2.34 -14.64 0.77
C GLU A 70 -3.58 -13.74 0.69
N TYR A 71 -4.61 -14.06 1.45
CA TYR A 71 -5.86 -13.28 1.50
C TYR A 71 -5.72 -12.05 2.38
N VAL A 72 -5.43 -10.93 1.75
CA VAL A 72 -5.19 -9.64 2.42
C VAL A 72 -6.44 -9.10 3.12
N HIS A 73 -7.62 -9.32 2.54
CA HIS A 73 -8.89 -8.86 3.10
C HIS A 73 -9.27 -9.54 4.44
N GLU A 74 -8.61 -10.64 4.78
CA GLU A 74 -8.79 -11.36 6.06
C GLU A 74 -7.74 -10.98 7.11
N MET A 75 -6.75 -10.16 6.75
CA MET A 75 -5.63 -9.82 7.63
C MET A 75 -6.00 -8.78 8.67
N ASN A 76 -5.42 -8.92 9.87
CA ASN A 76 -5.46 -7.89 10.89
C ASN A 76 -4.47 -6.76 10.60
N GLU A 77 -4.53 -5.67 11.36
CA GLU A 77 -3.67 -4.49 11.15
C GLU A 77 -2.17 -4.81 11.27
N GLY A 78 -1.78 -5.71 12.18
CA GLY A 78 -0.38 -6.13 12.33
C GLY A 78 0.14 -6.87 11.10
N GLN A 79 -0.67 -7.73 10.51
CA GLN A 79 -0.33 -8.47 9.29
C GLN A 79 -0.25 -7.51 8.08
N LEU A 80 -1.19 -6.58 7.96
CA LEU A 80 -1.17 -5.54 6.91
C LEU A 80 0.07 -4.66 7.04
N ALA A 81 0.43 -4.26 8.26
CA ALA A 81 1.65 -3.49 8.51
C ALA A 81 2.91 -4.25 8.08
N SER A 82 2.96 -5.56 8.31
CA SER A 82 4.07 -6.41 7.86
C SER A 82 4.20 -6.46 6.34
N ILE A 83 3.08 -6.58 5.62
CA ILE A 83 3.08 -6.54 4.14
C ILE A 83 3.54 -5.18 3.63
N ARG A 84 3.00 -4.08 4.17
CA ARG A 84 3.45 -2.72 3.82
C ARG A 84 4.96 -2.55 3.99
N ASN A 85 5.50 -3.07 5.08
CA ASN A 85 6.93 -2.94 5.38
C ASN A 85 7.82 -3.76 4.45
N ARG A 86 7.43 -5.00 4.15
CA ARG A 86 8.30 -5.99 3.49
C ARG A 86 8.05 -6.14 1.99
N LYS A 87 6.83 -5.89 1.53
CA LYS A 87 6.38 -6.26 0.18
C LYS A 87 6.02 -5.07 -0.69
N ILE A 88 5.72 -3.91 -0.11
CA ILE A 88 5.20 -2.74 -0.82
C ILE A 88 6.13 -1.55 -0.62
N GLY A 89 6.51 -0.92 -1.73
CA GLY A 89 7.10 0.42 -1.75
C GLY A 89 6.05 1.41 -2.23
N PHE A 90 5.78 2.47 -1.46
CA PHE A 90 4.80 3.48 -1.79
C PHE A 90 5.47 4.83 -2.03
N VAL A 91 5.21 5.43 -3.18
CA VAL A 91 5.63 6.80 -3.50
C VAL A 91 4.41 7.70 -3.44
N PHE A 92 4.39 8.61 -2.47
CA PHE A 92 3.26 9.52 -2.24
C PHE A 92 3.33 10.74 -3.15
N GLN A 93 2.18 11.32 -3.47
CA GLN A 93 2.07 12.60 -4.18
C GLN A 93 2.64 13.75 -3.35
N THR A 94 2.47 13.71 -2.04
CA THR A 94 3.10 14.61 -1.06
C THR A 94 4.25 13.87 -0.38
N PHE A 95 5.22 14.59 0.14
CA PHE A 95 6.46 13.99 0.65
C PHE A 95 6.25 13.03 1.83
N ASN A 96 5.25 13.28 2.67
CA ASN A 96 4.96 12.49 3.88
C ASN A 96 6.18 12.25 4.78
N LEU A 97 7.05 13.25 4.87
CA LEU A 97 8.23 13.20 5.71
C LEU A 97 7.86 13.44 7.18
N LEU A 98 8.55 12.72 8.07
CA LEU A 98 8.46 12.98 9.50
C LEU A 98 9.08 14.34 9.82
N PRO A 99 8.29 15.30 10.34
CA PRO A 99 8.81 16.61 10.70
C PRO A 99 9.79 16.48 11.86
N LYS A 100 10.73 17.42 11.93
CA LYS A 100 11.78 17.46 12.99
C LYS A 100 12.70 16.24 13.04
N SER A 101 12.75 15.46 11.96
CA SER A 101 13.65 14.33 11.79
C SER A 101 14.57 14.58 10.59
N SER A 102 15.82 14.11 10.68
CA SER A 102 16.76 14.21 9.57
C SER A 102 16.35 13.35 8.38
N ALA A 103 16.92 13.60 7.20
CA ALA A 103 16.74 12.75 6.02
C ALA A 103 17.13 11.31 6.31
N LEU A 104 18.29 11.11 6.98
CA LEU A 104 18.75 9.79 7.39
C LEU A 104 17.72 9.08 8.27
N ARG A 105 17.17 9.78 9.26
CA ARG A 105 16.16 9.21 10.17
C ARG A 105 14.89 8.82 9.44
N ASN A 106 14.42 9.65 8.50
CA ASN A 106 13.25 9.32 7.66
C ASN A 106 13.46 8.04 6.85
N VAL A 107 14.63 7.87 6.24
CA VAL A 107 14.96 6.66 5.46
C VAL A 107 15.14 5.44 6.36
N GLU A 108 15.64 5.64 7.57
CA GLU A 108 15.89 4.57 8.54
C GLU A 108 14.61 3.94 9.12
N VAL A 109 13.51 4.70 9.21
CA VAL A 109 12.27 4.28 9.91
C VAL A 109 11.75 2.91 9.47
N PRO A 110 11.56 2.59 8.18
CA PRO A 110 11.06 1.27 7.77
C PRO A 110 12.00 0.13 8.16
N LEU A 111 13.29 0.38 8.28
CA LEU A 111 14.27 -0.61 8.72
C LEU A 111 14.17 -0.88 10.23
N ILE A 112 13.73 0.10 11.01
CA ILE A 112 13.41 -0.08 12.44
C ILE A 112 12.25 -1.07 12.59
N TYR A 113 11.18 -0.88 11.82
CA TYR A 113 10.02 -1.78 11.83
C TYR A 113 10.33 -3.18 11.28
N ALA A 114 11.35 -3.31 10.43
CA ALA A 114 11.86 -4.59 9.96
C ALA A 114 12.81 -5.29 10.94
N ASN A 115 13.03 -4.71 12.14
CA ASN A 115 13.95 -5.21 13.17
C ASN A 115 15.41 -5.35 12.70
N ILE A 116 15.86 -4.48 11.81
CA ILE A 116 17.25 -4.40 11.37
C ILE A 116 18.11 -3.76 12.46
N SER A 117 19.30 -4.29 12.71
CA SER A 117 20.21 -3.74 13.71
C SER A 117 20.58 -2.29 13.44
N LYS A 118 20.86 -1.51 14.49
CA LYS A 118 21.15 -0.08 14.35
C LYS A 118 22.30 0.21 13.39
N LYS A 119 23.37 -0.58 13.45
CA LYS A 119 24.52 -0.41 12.56
C LYS A 119 24.14 -0.64 11.09
N GLU A 120 23.50 -1.75 10.81
CA GLU A 120 23.10 -2.12 9.46
C GLU A 120 22.06 -1.15 8.86
N ARG A 121 21.05 -0.74 9.64
CA ARG A 121 20.04 0.19 9.14
C ARG A 121 20.60 1.57 8.81
N ILE A 122 21.55 2.07 9.62
CA ILE A 122 22.22 3.34 9.34
C ILE A 122 23.05 3.24 8.06
N ASP A 123 23.83 2.17 7.89
CA ASP A 123 24.64 1.95 6.69
C ASP A 123 23.75 1.86 5.43
N ARG A 124 22.66 1.10 5.49
CA ARG A 124 21.72 0.95 4.37
C ARG A 124 20.99 2.26 4.07
N ALA A 125 20.57 3.00 5.09
CA ALA A 125 19.91 4.30 4.92
C ALA A 125 20.84 5.34 4.29
N LYS A 126 22.11 5.38 4.71
CA LYS A 126 23.12 6.23 4.07
C LYS A 126 23.33 5.89 2.60
N GLN A 127 23.43 4.60 2.28
CA GLN A 127 23.60 4.16 0.90
C GLN A 127 22.41 4.58 0.04
N SER A 128 21.18 4.40 0.51
CA SER A 128 19.97 4.82 -0.21
C SER A 128 19.88 6.33 -0.46
N LEU A 129 20.53 7.14 0.38
CA LEU A 129 20.57 8.60 0.18
C LEU A 129 21.65 9.04 -0.82
N ILE A 130 22.63 8.17 -1.10
CA ILE A 130 23.71 8.41 -2.07
C ILE A 130 23.27 7.99 -3.48
N ASP A 131 22.54 6.88 -3.59
CA ASP A 131 22.03 6.33 -4.86
C ASP A 131 20.93 7.20 -5.47
#